data_e9440239b9e60758997b1f6359f41dcd
#
_entry.id   e9440239b9e60758997b1f6359f41dcd
#
_cell.length_a   1.000
_cell.length_b   1.000
_cell.length_c   1.000
_cell.angle_alpha   90.00
_cell.angle_beta   90.00
_cell.angle_gamma   90.00
#
_symmetry.space_group_name_H-M   'P 1'
#
loop_
_entity.id
_entity.type
_entity.pdbx_description
1 polymer ?
#
loop_
_entity_poly.entity_id
_entity_poly.type
_entity_poly.pdbx_seq_one_letter_code
_entity_poly.pdbx_strand_id
1 'polypeptide(L)'
;VKNERLKPVKADFTNYARLPEILAGHDAVLSAIKFVSFDGAKLLAAVKASDVKRFLVVGGAGSLEVAPGQRLLDQPDFPSEYKAEALAAGSFLELLRRETALNWTFLSPSAYLHAGPRTGKFRLGRDALLVDAKGESHISIADYAIAFLDELDRPQHSRSRFTVGY
;
A
#
# COMPACT_ATOMS: atom_id res chain seq x y z
N VAL A 1 -19.47 -7.58 5.12
CA VAL A 1 -19.09 -7.94 6.49
C VAL A 1 -19.97 -7.17 7.43
N LYS A 2 -20.78 -7.85 8.25
CA LYS A 2 -21.54 -7.21 9.35
C LYS A 2 -20.70 -7.35 10.63
N ASN A 3 -20.30 -6.24 11.21
CA ASN A 3 -19.60 -6.19 12.49
C ASN A 3 -20.05 -4.92 13.22
N GLU A 4 -20.38 -5.02 14.49
CA GLU A 4 -20.88 -3.90 15.30
C GLU A 4 -19.84 -2.75 15.44
N ARG A 5 -18.55 -3.09 15.32
CA ARG A 5 -17.44 -2.11 15.36
C ARG A 5 -17.20 -1.45 14.01
N LEU A 6 -17.81 -1.94 12.92
CA LEU A 6 -17.67 -1.37 11.57
C LEU A 6 -18.78 -0.33 11.36
N LYS A 7 -18.40 0.92 11.17
CA LYS A 7 -19.30 2.03 10.81
C LYS A 7 -19.05 2.46 9.36
N PRO A 8 -19.78 1.93 8.38
CA PRO A 8 -19.63 2.34 6.99
C PRO A 8 -20.10 3.78 6.81
N VAL A 9 -19.24 4.60 6.19
CA VAL A 9 -19.54 6.00 5.86
C VAL A 9 -19.42 6.15 4.35
N LYS A 10 -20.47 6.69 3.72
CA LYS A 10 -20.41 7.06 2.30
C LYS A 10 -19.69 8.40 2.21
N ALA A 11 -18.53 8.40 1.57
CA ALA A 11 -17.73 9.59 1.37
C ALA A 11 -17.16 9.62 -0.06
N ASP A 12 -17.03 10.84 -0.59
CA ASP A 12 -16.25 11.09 -1.79
C ASP A 12 -14.81 11.38 -1.37
N PHE A 13 -13.91 10.42 -1.59
CA PHE A 13 -12.50 10.54 -1.22
C PHE A 13 -11.73 11.56 -2.09
N THR A 14 -12.33 12.05 -3.20
CA THR A 14 -11.76 13.12 -4.02
C THR A 14 -12.15 14.51 -3.51
N ASN A 15 -13.09 14.60 -2.58
CA ASN A 15 -13.38 15.83 -1.86
C ASN A 15 -12.38 16.07 -0.74
N TYR A 16 -11.16 16.44 -1.11
CA TYR A 16 -10.03 16.62 -0.18
C TYR A 16 -10.27 17.66 0.90
N ALA A 17 -11.18 18.60 0.70
CA ALA A 17 -11.53 19.61 1.70
C ALA A 17 -12.30 18.99 2.89
N ARG A 18 -13.06 17.93 2.66
CA ARG A 18 -13.85 17.24 3.69
C ARG A 18 -13.16 16.03 4.32
N LEU A 19 -12.14 15.49 3.65
CA LEU A 19 -11.43 14.31 4.18
C LEU A 19 -10.86 14.52 5.59
N PRO A 20 -10.25 15.66 5.94
CA PRO A 20 -9.73 15.87 7.29
C PRO A 20 -10.79 15.67 8.38
N GLU A 21 -12.02 16.15 8.18
CA GLU A 21 -13.12 16.01 9.13
C GLU A 21 -13.55 14.54 9.30
N ILE A 22 -13.58 13.79 8.17
CA ILE A 22 -13.97 12.38 8.15
C ILE A 22 -12.91 11.51 8.83
N LEU A 23 -11.65 11.85 8.65
CA LEU A 23 -10.51 11.08 9.17
C LEU A 23 -10.13 11.46 10.61
N ALA A 24 -10.55 12.63 11.08
CA ALA A 24 -10.21 13.11 12.43
C ALA A 24 -10.69 12.15 13.53
N GLY A 25 -9.90 12.07 14.61
CA GLY A 25 -10.23 11.25 15.78
C GLY A 25 -9.96 9.75 15.60
N HIS A 26 -9.32 9.32 14.49
CA HIS A 26 -8.89 7.96 14.31
C HIS A 26 -7.39 7.81 14.65
N ASP A 27 -6.99 6.65 15.13
CA ASP A 27 -5.58 6.34 15.46
C ASP A 27 -4.74 6.14 14.20
N ALA A 28 -5.36 5.62 13.14
CA ALA A 28 -4.71 5.35 11.87
C ALA A 28 -5.67 5.51 10.67
N VAL A 29 -5.09 5.84 9.53
CA VAL A 29 -5.76 5.78 8.22
C VAL A 29 -5.12 4.68 7.39
N LEU A 30 -5.96 3.81 6.83
CA LEU A 30 -5.56 2.76 5.89
C LEU A 30 -6.14 3.09 4.51
N SER A 31 -5.28 3.21 3.51
CA SER A 31 -5.68 3.48 2.12
C SER A 31 -5.55 2.23 1.26
N ALA A 32 -6.64 1.83 0.62
CA ALA A 32 -6.69 0.77 -0.38
C ALA A 32 -7.39 1.26 -1.66
N ILE A 33 -7.15 2.52 -2.04
CA ILE A 33 -7.75 3.15 -3.22
C ILE A 33 -6.82 2.97 -4.42
N LYS A 34 -7.38 2.86 -5.63
CA LYS A 34 -6.59 2.85 -6.88
C LYS A 34 -5.83 4.16 -7.03
N PHE A 35 -4.53 4.09 -7.32
CA PHE A 35 -3.66 5.26 -7.40
C PHE A 35 -4.02 6.22 -8.54
N VAL A 36 -4.56 5.71 -9.64
CA VAL A 36 -5.05 6.57 -10.75
C VAL A 36 -6.32 7.36 -10.42
N SER A 37 -6.98 7.05 -9.28
CA SER A 37 -8.28 7.65 -8.93
C SER A 37 -8.15 8.90 -8.06
N PHE A 38 -6.96 9.31 -7.65
CA PHE A 38 -6.77 10.44 -6.75
C PHE A 38 -5.49 11.24 -7.03
N ASP A 39 -5.48 12.48 -6.56
CA ASP A 39 -4.28 13.32 -6.53
C ASP A 39 -3.49 13.00 -5.24
N GLY A 40 -2.30 12.40 -5.40
CA GLY A 40 -1.48 11.95 -4.28
C GLY A 40 -1.08 13.07 -3.32
N ALA A 41 -0.75 14.25 -3.84
CA ALA A 41 -0.34 15.39 -3.02
C ALA A 41 -1.52 15.92 -2.19
N LYS A 42 -2.71 16.00 -2.78
CA LYS A 42 -3.92 16.46 -2.09
C LYS A 42 -4.39 15.45 -1.04
N LEU A 43 -4.34 14.14 -1.36
CA LEU A 43 -4.65 13.09 -0.39
C LEU A 43 -3.71 13.16 0.82
N LEU A 44 -2.41 13.25 0.58
CA LEU A 44 -1.41 13.34 1.64
C LEU A 44 -1.63 14.59 2.51
N ALA A 45 -1.91 15.75 1.89
CA ALA A 45 -2.24 16.98 2.61
C ALA A 45 -3.51 16.82 3.47
N ALA A 46 -4.55 16.16 2.95
CA ALA A 46 -5.79 15.91 3.69
C ALA A 46 -5.57 14.97 4.89
N VAL A 47 -4.79 13.89 4.72
CA VAL A 47 -4.43 13.00 5.83
C VAL A 47 -3.66 13.75 6.91
N LYS A 48 -2.70 14.59 6.53
CA LYS A 48 -1.96 15.43 7.49
C LYS A 48 -2.87 16.42 8.24
N ALA A 49 -3.80 17.05 7.53
CA ALA A 49 -4.74 18.01 8.11
C ALA A 49 -5.74 17.35 9.09
N SER A 50 -5.95 16.04 9.02
CA SER A 50 -6.80 15.29 9.96
C SER A 50 -6.17 15.03 11.32
N ASP A 51 -4.89 15.37 11.50
CA ASP A 51 -4.06 15.11 12.67
C ASP A 51 -3.85 13.60 13.01
N VAL A 52 -4.25 12.68 12.13
CA VAL A 52 -3.95 11.26 12.26
C VAL A 52 -2.46 11.04 12.07
N LYS A 53 -1.82 10.33 12.99
CA LYS A 53 -0.36 10.17 13.02
C LYS A 53 0.13 8.96 12.20
N ARG A 54 -0.71 7.95 12.01
CA ARG A 54 -0.36 6.69 11.34
C ARG A 54 -1.09 6.55 10.02
N PHE A 55 -0.34 6.35 8.94
CA PHE A 55 -0.90 6.20 7.59
C PHE A 55 -0.33 4.95 6.91
N LEU A 56 -1.17 3.95 6.65
CA LEU A 56 -0.78 2.74 5.94
C LEU A 56 -1.39 2.73 4.54
N VAL A 57 -0.59 2.31 3.57
CA VAL A 57 -1.01 2.28 2.17
C VAL A 57 -0.86 0.86 1.62
N VAL A 58 -1.96 0.32 1.11
CA VAL A 58 -1.93 -0.86 0.23
C VAL A 58 -1.25 -0.43 -1.06
N GLY A 59 -0.01 -0.85 -1.22
CA GLY A 59 0.86 -0.40 -2.30
C GLY A 59 0.71 -1.21 -3.59
N GLY A 60 1.61 -0.95 -4.53
CA GLY A 60 1.74 -1.68 -5.78
C GLY A 60 3.10 -2.36 -5.91
N ALA A 61 3.17 -3.44 -6.69
CA ALA A 61 4.40 -4.19 -6.95
C ALA A 61 5.30 -3.53 -8.02
N GLY A 62 4.75 -2.70 -8.89
CA GLY A 62 5.45 -2.19 -10.08
C GLY A 62 6.78 -1.49 -9.83
N SER A 63 6.95 -0.87 -8.67
CA SER A 63 8.20 -0.20 -8.28
C SER A 63 9.18 -1.09 -7.51
N LEU A 64 8.86 -2.39 -7.30
CA LEU A 64 9.81 -3.36 -6.75
C LEU A 64 10.90 -3.69 -7.77
N GLU A 65 12.10 -3.95 -7.29
CA GLU A 65 13.24 -4.28 -8.13
C GLU A 65 13.32 -5.78 -8.42
N VAL A 66 13.38 -6.13 -9.69
CA VAL A 66 13.67 -7.50 -10.17
C VAL A 66 15.17 -7.78 -10.22
N ALA A 67 15.97 -6.73 -10.34
CA ALA A 67 17.42 -6.69 -10.21
C ALA A 67 17.82 -5.27 -9.75
N PRO A 68 19.03 -5.03 -9.26
CA PRO A 68 19.46 -3.71 -8.80
C PRO A 68 19.19 -2.61 -9.84
N GLY A 69 18.34 -1.63 -9.47
CA GLY A 69 17.96 -0.51 -10.32
C GLY A 69 16.97 -0.85 -11.45
N GLN A 70 16.47 -2.07 -11.55
CA GLN A 70 15.52 -2.51 -12.58
C GLN A 70 14.16 -2.79 -11.94
N ARG A 71 13.18 -1.92 -12.18
CA ARG A 71 11.84 -2.08 -11.62
C ARG A 71 11.03 -3.10 -12.41
N LEU A 72 10.10 -3.75 -11.72
CA LEU A 72 9.14 -4.68 -12.32
C LEU A 72 8.35 -4.02 -13.47
N LEU A 73 7.88 -2.78 -13.27
CA LEU A 73 7.07 -2.05 -14.27
C LEU A 73 7.84 -1.69 -15.55
N ASP A 74 9.17 -1.74 -15.53
CA ASP A 74 10.03 -1.44 -16.69
C ASP A 74 10.37 -2.69 -17.51
N GLN A 75 9.95 -3.87 -17.05
CA GLN A 75 10.21 -5.12 -17.75
C GLN A 75 9.37 -5.21 -19.04
N PRO A 76 9.88 -5.83 -20.10
CA PRO A 76 9.20 -5.92 -21.39
C PRO A 76 7.85 -6.65 -21.35
N ASP A 77 7.70 -7.59 -20.41
CA ASP A 77 6.53 -8.43 -20.22
C ASP A 77 5.55 -7.86 -19.18
N PHE A 78 5.80 -6.64 -18.65
CA PHE A 78 4.88 -6.02 -17.72
C PHE A 78 3.54 -5.67 -18.40
N PRO A 79 2.39 -6.16 -17.88
CA PRO A 79 1.10 -5.99 -18.55
C PRO A 79 0.73 -4.51 -18.71
N SER A 80 0.43 -4.11 -19.94
CA SER A 80 0.15 -2.71 -20.30
C SER A 80 -1.05 -2.11 -19.57
N GLU A 81 -2.06 -2.93 -19.27
CA GLU A 81 -3.27 -2.54 -18.54
C GLU A 81 -3.02 -2.10 -17.10
N TYR A 82 -1.92 -2.56 -16.48
CA TYR A 82 -1.54 -2.15 -15.12
C TYR A 82 -0.53 -1.01 -15.08
N LYS A 83 0.02 -0.62 -16.25
CA LYS A 83 1.13 0.33 -16.30
C LYS A 83 0.79 1.70 -15.72
N ALA A 84 -0.40 2.23 -16.01
CA ALA A 84 -0.84 3.52 -15.48
C ALA A 84 -0.95 3.49 -13.94
N GLU A 85 -1.55 2.45 -13.39
CA GLU A 85 -1.70 2.25 -11.95
C GLU A 85 -0.33 2.08 -11.27
N ALA A 86 0.57 1.29 -11.87
CA ALA A 86 1.92 1.07 -11.35
C ALA A 86 2.77 2.35 -11.33
N LEU A 87 2.67 3.18 -12.37
CA LEU A 87 3.33 4.48 -12.42
C LEU A 87 2.77 5.44 -11.36
N ALA A 88 1.45 5.51 -11.21
CA ALA A 88 0.80 6.34 -10.20
C ALA A 88 1.18 5.89 -8.78
N ALA A 89 1.21 4.58 -8.52
CA ALA A 89 1.66 4.01 -7.24
C ALA A 89 3.12 4.36 -6.94
N GLY A 90 4.00 4.25 -7.93
CA GLY A 90 5.41 4.64 -7.79
C GLY A 90 5.56 6.13 -7.49
N SER A 91 4.84 6.99 -8.20
CA SER A 91 4.83 8.44 -7.96
C SER A 91 4.34 8.79 -6.55
N PHE A 92 3.30 8.10 -6.07
CA PHE A 92 2.81 8.31 -4.71
C PHE A 92 3.83 7.84 -3.65
N LEU A 93 4.52 6.73 -3.87
CA LEU A 93 5.61 6.29 -3.01
C LEU A 93 6.74 7.33 -2.92
N GLU A 94 7.10 7.98 -4.04
CA GLU A 94 8.10 9.05 -4.04
C GLU A 94 7.64 10.29 -3.25
N LEU A 95 6.34 10.61 -3.26
CA LEU A 95 5.78 11.66 -2.39
C LEU A 95 5.91 11.27 -0.91
N LEU A 96 5.57 10.03 -0.58
CA LEU A 96 5.69 9.51 0.79
C LEU A 96 7.14 9.52 1.28
N ARG A 97 8.12 9.16 0.43
CA ARG A 97 9.56 9.19 0.80
C ARG A 97 10.06 10.57 1.21
N ARG A 98 9.42 11.64 0.72
CA ARG A 98 9.72 13.03 1.09
C ARG A 98 8.95 13.50 2.33
N GLU A 99 7.97 12.70 2.79
CA GLU A 99 7.14 13.05 3.94
C GLU A 99 7.84 12.66 5.25
N THR A 100 8.05 13.63 6.13
CA THR A 100 8.79 13.45 7.39
C THR A 100 7.93 13.58 8.65
N ALA A 101 6.78 14.25 8.56
CA ALA A 101 5.93 14.51 9.71
C ALA A 101 4.95 13.36 10.00
N LEU A 102 4.52 12.64 8.96
CA LEU A 102 3.57 11.55 9.07
C LEU A 102 4.29 10.20 9.22
N ASN A 103 3.84 9.37 10.13
CA ASN A 103 4.32 7.98 10.22
C ASN A 103 3.60 7.12 9.20
N TRP A 104 4.14 7.08 7.99
CA TRP A 104 3.58 6.31 6.90
C TRP A 104 4.27 4.94 6.73
N THR A 105 3.54 3.99 6.17
CA THR A 105 4.08 2.72 5.67
C THR A 105 3.40 2.36 4.36
N PHE A 106 4.17 1.88 3.39
CA PHE A 106 3.69 1.45 2.08
C PHE A 106 4.01 -0.04 1.91
N LEU A 107 2.99 -0.91 1.92
CA LEU A 107 3.18 -2.34 1.71
C LEU A 107 2.97 -2.69 0.24
N SER A 108 4.05 -2.99 -0.46
CA SER A 108 4.00 -3.55 -1.82
C SER A 108 3.63 -5.03 -1.78
N PRO A 109 2.61 -5.49 -2.52
CA PRO A 109 2.38 -6.93 -2.69
C PRO A 109 3.45 -7.57 -3.57
N SER A 110 3.45 -8.89 -3.65
CA SER A 110 4.07 -9.64 -4.75
C SER A 110 3.46 -9.24 -6.09
N ALA A 111 4.09 -9.61 -7.22
CA ALA A 111 3.60 -9.31 -8.57
C ALA A 111 2.18 -9.82 -8.80
N TYR A 112 1.86 -10.99 -8.26
CA TYR A 112 0.54 -11.58 -8.33
C TYR A 112 -0.13 -11.65 -6.94
N LEU A 113 -1.08 -10.75 -6.71
CA LEU A 113 -1.94 -10.73 -5.53
C LEU A 113 -3.26 -11.42 -5.87
N HIS A 114 -3.56 -12.55 -5.24
CA HIS A 114 -4.68 -13.41 -5.63
C HIS A 114 -5.57 -13.83 -4.45
N ALA A 115 -6.81 -14.25 -4.75
CA ALA A 115 -7.64 -14.93 -3.76
C ALA A 115 -6.98 -16.26 -3.38
N GLY A 116 -6.88 -16.54 -2.08
CA GLY A 116 -6.21 -17.76 -1.61
C GLY A 116 -6.33 -17.97 -0.10
N PRO A 117 -5.78 -19.06 0.41
CA PRO A 117 -5.88 -19.40 1.82
C PRO A 117 -5.13 -18.40 2.70
N ARG A 118 -5.55 -18.32 3.95
CA ARG A 118 -4.83 -17.65 5.02
C ARG A 118 -3.88 -18.63 5.67
N THR A 119 -2.61 -18.60 5.27
CA THR A 119 -1.59 -19.53 5.76
C THR A 119 -0.83 -19.01 6.96
N GLY A 120 -0.67 -17.70 7.06
CA GLY A 120 0.19 -17.04 8.04
C GLY A 120 1.69 -17.31 7.82
N LYS A 121 2.07 -17.88 6.67
CA LYS A 121 3.45 -18.23 6.34
C LYS A 121 3.87 -17.48 5.09
N PHE A 122 4.66 -16.43 5.26
CA PHE A 122 5.17 -15.58 4.18
C PHE A 122 6.50 -14.96 4.59
N ARG A 123 7.20 -14.42 3.63
CA ARG A 123 8.43 -13.64 3.86
C ARG A 123 8.15 -12.16 3.75
N LEU A 124 8.92 -11.36 4.48
CA LEU A 124 8.95 -9.92 4.32
C LEU A 124 10.26 -9.51 3.64
N GLY A 125 10.19 -8.48 2.83
CA GLY A 125 11.33 -7.88 2.14
C GLY A 125 11.24 -6.36 2.13
N ARG A 126 12.17 -5.71 1.44
CA ARG A 126 12.19 -4.25 1.33
C ARG A 126 11.83 -3.83 -0.10
N ASP A 127 12.85 -3.60 -0.93
CA ASP A 127 12.69 -3.03 -2.27
C ASP A 127 12.75 -4.09 -3.38
N ALA A 128 13.34 -5.26 -3.10
CA ALA A 128 13.42 -6.36 -4.06
C ALA A 128 12.09 -7.12 -4.16
N LEU A 129 11.72 -7.50 -5.38
CA LEU A 129 10.60 -8.39 -5.64
C LEU A 129 10.89 -9.77 -5.02
N LEU A 130 9.99 -10.25 -4.18
CA LEU A 130 10.12 -11.60 -3.63
C LEU A 130 9.60 -12.62 -4.64
N VAL A 131 10.38 -13.67 -4.83
CA VAL A 131 10.02 -14.82 -5.65
C VAL A 131 10.19 -16.10 -4.86
N ASP A 132 9.38 -17.11 -5.16
CA ASP A 132 9.49 -18.45 -4.58
C ASP A 132 10.61 -19.28 -5.22
N ALA A 133 10.73 -20.55 -4.83
CA ALA A 133 11.74 -21.47 -5.39
C ALA A 133 11.56 -21.76 -6.89
N LYS A 134 10.40 -21.44 -7.46
CA LYS A 134 10.10 -21.60 -8.89
C LYS A 134 10.33 -20.31 -9.68
N GLY A 135 10.67 -19.20 -8.99
CA GLY A 135 10.81 -17.88 -9.59
C GLY A 135 9.48 -17.13 -9.71
N GLU A 136 8.40 -17.62 -9.10
CA GLU A 136 7.08 -16.97 -9.12
C GLU A 136 6.93 -15.96 -7.98
N SER A 137 6.42 -14.77 -8.29
CA SER A 137 6.14 -13.74 -7.29
C SER A 137 4.65 -13.66 -7.00
N HIS A 138 4.23 -14.21 -5.87
CA HIS A 138 2.82 -14.25 -5.52
C HIS A 138 2.57 -14.20 -4.00
N ILE A 139 1.35 -13.76 -3.62
CA ILE A 139 0.83 -13.76 -2.26
C ILE A 139 -0.69 -13.83 -2.28
N SER A 140 -1.30 -14.51 -1.32
CA SER A 140 -2.74 -14.45 -1.15
C SER A 140 -3.17 -13.12 -0.53
N ILE A 141 -4.36 -12.63 -0.91
CA ILE A 141 -4.96 -11.43 -0.28
C ILE A 141 -5.09 -11.62 1.23
N ALA A 142 -5.37 -12.85 1.68
CA ALA A 142 -5.52 -13.16 3.09
C ALA A 142 -4.20 -13.01 3.87
N ASP A 143 -3.09 -13.49 3.32
CA ASP A 143 -1.77 -13.36 3.96
C ASP A 143 -1.21 -11.93 3.83
N TYR A 144 -1.46 -11.26 2.70
CA TYR A 144 -1.16 -9.84 2.56
C TYR A 144 -1.86 -9.00 3.64
N ALA A 145 -3.15 -9.29 3.90
CA ALA A 145 -3.91 -8.60 4.95
C ALA A 145 -3.34 -8.86 6.36
N ILE A 146 -2.81 -10.07 6.63
CA ILE A 146 -2.09 -10.33 7.91
C ILE A 146 -0.89 -9.40 8.02
N ALA A 147 -0.01 -9.38 7.01
CA ALA A 147 1.20 -8.55 7.05
C ALA A 147 0.86 -7.06 7.22
N PHE A 148 -0.22 -6.60 6.57
CA PHE A 148 -0.67 -5.21 6.64
C PHE A 148 -1.20 -4.84 8.04
N LEU A 149 -1.98 -5.73 8.67
CA LEU A 149 -2.53 -5.51 10.02
C LEU A 149 -1.47 -5.72 11.10
N ASP A 150 -0.56 -6.67 10.93
CA ASP A 150 0.57 -6.86 11.85
C ASP A 150 1.45 -5.60 11.91
N GLU A 151 1.64 -4.92 10.78
CA GLU A 151 2.37 -3.66 10.70
C GLU A 151 1.60 -2.49 11.36
N LEU A 152 0.26 -2.53 11.36
CA LEU A 152 -0.54 -1.57 12.09
C LEU A 152 -0.39 -1.76 13.61
N ASP A 153 -0.49 -3.01 14.08
CA ASP A 153 -0.47 -3.36 15.50
C ASP A 153 0.94 -3.27 16.10
N ARG A 154 1.95 -3.60 15.30
CA ARG A 154 3.37 -3.66 15.70
C ARG A 154 4.26 -3.03 14.63
N PRO A 155 4.32 -1.69 14.55
CA PRO A 155 5.06 -0.98 13.51
C PRO A 155 6.55 -1.33 13.49
N GLN A 156 7.02 -1.85 12.36
CA GLN A 156 8.42 -2.17 12.10
C GLN A 156 8.98 -1.36 10.92
N HIS A 157 8.10 -0.80 10.09
CA HIS A 157 8.45 -0.14 8.83
C HIS A 157 7.95 1.31 8.82
N SER A 158 8.31 2.07 9.86
CA SER A 158 7.98 3.50 9.96
C SER A 158 8.68 4.30 8.86
N ARG A 159 7.92 5.11 8.14
CA ARG A 159 8.38 5.96 7.01
C ARG A 159 9.18 5.17 5.98
N SER A 160 8.69 3.98 5.66
CA SER A 160 9.33 3.12 4.67
C SER A 160 8.35 2.27 3.88
N ARG A 161 8.84 1.76 2.76
CA ARG A 161 8.21 0.68 2.02
C ARG A 161 8.75 -0.66 2.51
N PHE A 162 7.89 -1.66 2.55
CA PHE A 162 8.27 -3.07 2.61
C PHE A 162 7.40 -3.90 1.67
N THR A 163 7.75 -5.15 1.46
CA THR A 163 7.02 -6.09 0.60
C THR A 163 6.80 -7.42 1.29
N VAL A 164 5.84 -8.19 0.79
CA VAL A 164 5.46 -9.50 1.30
C VAL A 164 5.25 -10.48 0.15
N GLY A 165 5.68 -11.73 0.33
CA GLY A 165 5.55 -12.80 -0.68
C GLY A 165 5.86 -14.18 -0.12
N TYR A 166 5.55 -15.19 -0.90
CA TYR A 166 5.91 -16.59 -0.60
C TYR A 166 7.34 -16.91 -1.00
#